data_702a4ba8dee32a217ff38beafd2d7e66
#
_entry.id   702a4ba8dee32a217ff38beafd2d7e66
#
_cell.length_a   1.000
_cell.length_b   1.000
_cell.length_c   1.000
_cell.angle_alpha   90.00
_cell.angle_beta   90.00
_cell.angle_gamma   90.00
#
_symmetry.space_group_name_H-M   'P 1'
#
loop_
_entity.id
_entity.type
_entity.pdbx_description
1 polymer ?
#
loop_
_entity_poly.entity_id
_entity_poly.type
_entity_poly.pdbx_seq_one_letter_code
_entity_poly.pdbx_strand_id
1 'polypeptide(L)'
;MKPKILLIEDHEQNRYLATFLLEKHGFAVVSASDGRSGIELARTVKPVLILLDIQLPLMDGYTVARELRSEPALRNVPIIAVTSYAMVGDREKSLAAGCNGYLEKPINPDTFVTEIERFLPPNQKGEQHDPSPDSR
;
A
#
# COMPACT_ATOMS: atom_id res chain seq x y z
N MET A 1 10.62 -16.61 0.63
CA MET A 1 10.57 -15.38 -0.08
C MET A 1 9.70 -14.39 0.60
N LYS A 2 10.14 -13.15 0.70
CA LYS A 2 9.34 -12.12 1.35
C LYS A 2 8.25 -11.64 0.42
N PRO A 3 7.04 -11.44 0.94
CA PRO A 3 5.98 -10.83 0.13
C PRO A 3 6.36 -9.39 -0.19
N LYS A 4 6.06 -8.97 -1.41
CA LYS A 4 6.45 -7.65 -1.89
C LYS A 4 5.29 -6.68 -1.81
N ILE A 5 5.56 -5.50 -1.28
CA ILE A 5 4.58 -4.41 -1.26
C ILE A 5 5.10 -3.32 -2.17
N LEU A 6 4.24 -2.84 -3.06
CA LEU A 6 4.57 -1.71 -3.91
C LEU A 6 4.06 -0.45 -3.22
N LEU A 7 4.96 0.51 -3.02
CA LEU A 7 4.64 1.77 -2.36
C LEU A 7 4.77 2.90 -3.35
N ILE A 8 3.68 3.60 -3.62
CA ILE A 8 3.68 4.74 -4.54
C ILE A 8 3.47 5.99 -3.72
N GLU A 9 4.55 6.74 -3.51
CA GLU A 9 4.58 7.86 -2.59
C GLU A 9 5.68 8.82 -3.03
N ASP A 10 5.35 10.10 -3.20
CA ASP A 10 6.34 11.05 -3.71
C ASP A 10 7.21 11.68 -2.63
N HIS A 11 6.79 11.68 -1.37
CA HIS A 11 7.58 12.29 -0.30
C HIS A 11 8.60 11.30 0.23
N GLU A 12 9.87 11.67 0.17
CA GLU A 12 10.95 10.78 0.56
C GLU A 12 10.84 10.33 2.01
N GLN A 13 10.48 11.25 2.91
CA GLN A 13 10.37 10.90 4.32
C GLN A 13 9.26 9.89 4.57
N ASN A 14 8.14 10.04 3.88
CA ASN A 14 7.04 9.09 4.02
C ASN A 14 7.42 7.73 3.46
N ARG A 15 8.13 7.72 2.31
CA ARG A 15 8.61 6.46 1.76
C ARG A 15 9.55 5.76 2.73
N TYR A 16 10.45 6.54 3.34
CA TYR A 16 11.42 5.96 4.27
C TYR A 16 10.72 5.31 5.46
N LEU A 17 9.78 6.03 6.08
CA LEU A 17 9.10 5.51 7.25
C LEU A 17 8.29 4.26 6.93
N ALA A 18 7.50 4.31 5.87
CA ALA A 18 6.68 3.16 5.49
C ALA A 18 7.57 1.96 5.15
N THR A 19 8.64 2.19 4.40
CA THR A 19 9.56 1.11 4.03
C THR A 19 10.20 0.49 5.26
N PHE A 20 10.66 1.34 6.19
CA PHE A 20 11.29 0.85 7.40
C PHE A 20 10.34 -0.06 8.20
N LEU A 21 9.11 0.40 8.39
CA LEU A 21 8.13 -0.37 9.16
C LEU A 21 7.78 -1.68 8.48
N LEU A 22 7.60 -1.65 7.18
CA LEU A 22 7.23 -2.86 6.44
C LEU A 22 8.37 -3.86 6.40
N GLU A 23 9.59 -3.40 6.16
CA GLU A 23 10.73 -4.31 6.11
C GLU A 23 11.00 -4.92 7.47
N LYS A 24 10.77 -4.16 8.52
CA LYS A 24 10.94 -4.68 9.87
C LYS A 24 10.00 -5.84 10.16
N HIS A 25 8.86 -5.88 9.46
CA HIS A 25 7.88 -6.95 9.65
C HIS A 25 7.93 -8.01 8.58
N GLY A 26 9.02 -8.08 7.82
CA GLY A 26 9.24 -9.21 6.92
C GLY A 26 8.78 -9.01 5.49
N PHE A 27 8.36 -7.80 5.12
CA PHE A 27 7.98 -7.53 3.73
C PHE A 27 9.18 -7.01 2.95
N ALA A 28 9.18 -7.26 1.65
CA ALA A 28 10.08 -6.55 0.75
C ALA A 28 9.31 -5.36 0.17
N VAL A 29 9.95 -4.23 0.04
CA VAL A 29 9.27 -3.02 -0.44
C VAL A 29 9.92 -2.54 -1.72
N VAL A 30 9.11 -2.30 -2.73
CA VAL A 30 9.54 -1.65 -3.96
C VAL A 30 8.77 -0.34 -4.02
N SER A 31 9.45 0.77 -4.24
CA SER A 31 8.77 2.05 -4.19
C SER A 31 8.90 2.82 -5.50
N ALA A 32 7.91 3.65 -5.76
CA ALA A 32 7.91 4.57 -6.88
C ALA A 32 7.52 5.94 -6.35
N SER A 33 8.04 6.99 -6.97
CA SER A 33 7.78 8.36 -6.52
C SER A 33 6.69 9.05 -7.32
N ASP A 34 6.15 8.40 -8.35
CA ASP A 34 5.06 8.98 -9.13
C ASP A 34 4.17 7.86 -9.67
N GLY A 35 3.02 8.26 -10.20
CA GLY A 35 2.02 7.31 -10.64
C GLY A 35 2.46 6.46 -11.81
N ARG A 36 3.08 7.06 -12.80
CA ARG A 36 3.49 6.33 -14.00
C ARG A 36 4.49 5.24 -13.67
N SER A 37 5.52 5.58 -12.89
CA SER A 37 6.51 4.60 -12.46
C SER A 37 5.87 3.51 -11.64
N GLY A 38 4.92 3.87 -10.78
CA GLY A 38 4.22 2.89 -9.96
C GLY A 38 3.43 1.89 -10.78
N ILE A 39 2.73 2.37 -11.80
CA ILE A 39 1.95 1.49 -12.66
C ILE A 39 2.88 0.53 -13.40
N GLU A 40 3.99 1.03 -13.91
CA GLU A 40 4.95 0.18 -14.62
C GLU A 40 5.56 -0.88 -13.71
N LEU A 41 5.93 -0.48 -12.49
CA LEU A 41 6.50 -1.43 -11.54
C LEU A 41 5.49 -2.50 -11.14
N ALA A 42 4.22 -2.12 -11.01
CA ALA A 42 3.20 -3.08 -10.61
C ALA A 42 3.10 -4.25 -11.59
N ARG A 43 3.37 -3.98 -12.86
CA ARG A 43 3.27 -5.03 -13.89
C ARG A 43 4.37 -6.08 -13.76
N THR A 44 5.54 -5.68 -13.25
CA THR A 44 6.68 -6.59 -13.20
C THR A 44 6.97 -7.13 -11.81
N VAL A 45 6.66 -6.35 -10.77
CA VAL A 45 7.01 -6.72 -9.40
C VAL A 45 6.09 -7.79 -8.83
N LYS A 46 4.85 -7.83 -9.29
CA LYS A 46 3.83 -8.76 -8.78
C LYS A 46 3.66 -8.60 -7.28
N PRO A 47 3.22 -7.43 -6.84
CA PRO A 47 3.10 -7.18 -5.41
C PRO A 47 1.90 -7.91 -4.81
N VAL A 48 1.96 -8.19 -3.51
CA VAL A 48 0.82 -8.76 -2.80
C VAL A 48 -0.13 -7.66 -2.33
N LEU A 49 0.35 -6.41 -2.32
CA LEU A 49 -0.45 -5.27 -1.87
C LEU A 49 0.19 -4.00 -2.40
N ILE A 50 -0.62 -2.99 -2.68
CA ILE A 50 -0.16 -1.70 -3.17
C ILE A 50 -0.62 -0.62 -2.20
N LEU A 51 0.33 0.19 -1.73
CA LEU A 51 0.05 1.39 -0.95
C LEU A 51 0.16 2.57 -1.88
N LEU A 52 -0.89 3.37 -1.96
CA LEU A 52 -0.98 4.41 -2.97
C LEU A 52 -1.33 5.75 -2.35
N ASP A 53 -0.39 6.69 -2.41
CA ASP A 53 -0.65 8.05 -1.99
C ASP A 53 -1.61 8.69 -2.99
N ILE A 54 -2.68 9.27 -2.49
CA ILE A 54 -3.67 9.90 -3.36
C ILE A 54 -3.18 11.26 -3.86
N GLN A 55 -2.37 11.97 -3.07
CA GLN A 55 -1.86 13.28 -3.46
C GLN A 55 -0.53 13.18 -4.20
N LEU A 56 -0.53 12.59 -5.37
CA LEU A 56 0.69 12.48 -6.18
C LEU A 56 0.80 13.63 -7.17
N PRO A 57 2.02 13.99 -7.57
CA PRO A 57 2.18 14.97 -8.64
C PRO A 57 1.88 14.34 -10.00
N LEU A 58 1.52 15.15 -10.96
CA LEU A 58 1.36 14.77 -12.36
C LEU A 58 0.14 13.90 -12.65
N MET A 59 -0.07 12.85 -11.89
CA MET A 59 -1.20 11.95 -12.06
C MET A 59 -1.74 11.65 -10.68
N ASP A 60 -2.97 12.03 -10.41
CA ASP A 60 -3.51 11.83 -9.07
C ASP A 60 -3.74 10.36 -8.76
N GLY A 61 -3.82 10.06 -7.48
CA GLY A 61 -3.90 8.68 -7.03
C GLY A 61 -5.15 7.94 -7.48
N TYR A 62 -6.26 8.65 -7.67
CA TYR A 62 -7.48 7.98 -8.13
C TYR A 62 -7.30 7.46 -9.56
N THR A 63 -6.64 8.25 -10.41
CA THR A 63 -6.33 7.82 -11.77
C THR A 63 -5.39 6.62 -11.74
N VAL A 64 -4.37 6.67 -10.88
CA VAL A 64 -3.44 5.55 -10.73
C VAL A 64 -4.20 4.29 -10.33
N ALA A 65 -5.09 4.41 -9.34
CA ALA A 65 -5.86 3.25 -8.87
C ALA A 65 -6.68 2.64 -9.99
N ARG A 66 -7.35 3.47 -10.79
CA ARG A 66 -8.16 2.98 -11.89
C ARG A 66 -7.30 2.24 -12.91
N GLU A 67 -6.13 2.80 -13.24
CA GLU A 67 -5.25 2.14 -14.21
C GLU A 67 -4.69 0.83 -13.67
N LEU A 68 -4.32 0.81 -12.39
CA LEU A 68 -3.85 -0.44 -11.79
C LEU A 68 -4.95 -1.51 -11.82
N ARG A 69 -6.18 -1.11 -11.51
CA ARG A 69 -7.27 -2.07 -11.44
C ARG A 69 -7.67 -2.58 -12.81
N SER A 70 -7.31 -1.88 -13.87
CA SER A 70 -7.60 -2.34 -15.22
C SER A 70 -6.64 -3.42 -15.70
N GLU A 71 -5.53 -3.65 -14.97
CA GLU A 71 -4.61 -4.72 -15.32
C GLU A 71 -5.13 -6.05 -14.80
N PRO A 72 -5.34 -7.03 -15.66
CA PRO A 72 -5.89 -8.32 -15.20
C PRO A 72 -5.06 -8.98 -14.11
N ALA A 73 -3.73 -8.86 -14.20
CA ALA A 73 -2.86 -9.47 -13.20
C ALA A 73 -3.00 -8.84 -11.82
N LEU A 74 -3.57 -7.64 -11.75
CA LEU A 74 -3.70 -6.93 -10.48
C LEU A 74 -5.14 -6.92 -9.97
N ARG A 75 -6.03 -7.67 -10.62
CA ARG A 75 -7.44 -7.62 -10.28
C ARG A 75 -7.72 -7.91 -8.81
N ASN A 76 -6.98 -8.83 -8.22
CA ASN A 76 -7.21 -9.23 -6.84
C ASN A 76 -6.19 -8.70 -5.86
N VAL A 77 -5.29 -7.83 -6.30
CA VAL A 77 -4.27 -7.27 -5.41
C VAL A 77 -4.90 -6.12 -4.63
N PRO A 78 -4.85 -6.14 -3.29
CA PRO A 78 -5.41 -5.04 -2.51
C PRO A 78 -4.66 -3.73 -2.79
N ILE A 79 -5.41 -2.66 -2.97
CA ILE A 79 -4.87 -1.31 -3.11
C ILE A 79 -5.39 -0.51 -1.93
N ILE A 80 -4.49 0.05 -1.13
CA ILE A 80 -4.84 0.86 0.02
C ILE A 80 -4.46 2.29 -0.26
N ALA A 81 -5.45 3.17 -0.29
CA ALA A 81 -5.22 4.59 -0.49
C ALA A 81 -4.70 5.22 0.80
N VAL A 82 -3.72 6.11 0.68
CA VAL A 82 -3.18 6.83 1.84
C VAL A 82 -3.28 8.31 1.52
N THR A 83 -3.84 9.09 2.43
CA THR A 83 -4.09 10.49 2.13
C THR A 83 -3.86 11.37 3.35
N SER A 84 -3.39 12.61 3.11
CA SER A 84 -3.26 13.63 4.16
C SER A 84 -4.56 14.39 4.36
N TYR A 85 -5.48 14.32 3.39
CA TYR A 85 -6.70 15.11 3.47
C TYR A 85 -7.89 14.19 3.52
N ALA A 86 -8.37 13.93 4.73
CA ALA A 86 -9.53 13.08 4.92
C ALA A 86 -10.78 13.91 4.77
N MET A 87 -11.12 14.27 3.56
CA MET A 87 -12.29 15.07 3.31
C MET A 87 -13.51 14.20 3.12
N VAL A 88 -14.68 14.81 3.32
CA VAL A 88 -15.94 14.10 3.10
C VAL A 88 -15.95 13.61 1.64
N GLY A 89 -16.23 12.35 1.47
CA GLY A 89 -16.28 11.75 0.14
C GLY A 89 -15.00 11.13 -0.35
N ASP A 90 -13.87 11.38 0.31
CA ASP A 90 -12.60 10.80 -0.14
C ASP A 90 -12.60 9.28 -0.05
N ARG A 91 -13.20 8.75 1.00
CA ARG A 91 -13.27 7.31 1.16
C ARG A 91 -14.07 6.70 0.01
N GLU A 92 -15.20 7.28 -0.31
CA GLU A 92 -16.04 6.80 -1.40
C GLU A 92 -15.34 6.92 -2.74
N LYS A 93 -14.61 8.01 -2.96
CA LYS A 93 -13.86 8.17 -4.20
C LYS A 93 -12.76 7.12 -4.33
N SER A 94 -12.09 6.81 -3.22
CA SER A 94 -11.05 5.79 -3.23
C SER A 94 -11.64 4.43 -3.58
N LEU A 95 -12.76 4.08 -2.95
CA LEU A 95 -13.41 2.80 -3.22
C LEU A 95 -13.90 2.75 -4.66
N ALA A 96 -14.48 3.84 -5.15
CA ALA A 96 -14.98 3.89 -6.52
C ALA A 96 -13.85 3.75 -7.55
N ALA A 97 -12.65 4.20 -7.20
CA ALA A 97 -11.49 4.09 -8.08
C ALA A 97 -10.86 2.68 -8.04
N GLY A 98 -11.33 1.82 -7.15
CA GLY A 98 -10.84 0.44 -7.08
C GLY A 98 -9.98 0.14 -5.88
N CYS A 99 -9.86 1.06 -4.92
CA CYS A 99 -9.11 0.79 -3.71
C CYS A 99 -9.92 -0.08 -2.76
N ASN A 100 -9.21 -0.90 -2.00
CA ASN A 100 -9.84 -1.79 -1.04
C ASN A 100 -9.84 -1.22 0.36
N GLY A 101 -8.94 -0.27 0.64
CA GLY A 101 -8.80 0.31 1.96
C GLY A 101 -8.35 1.74 1.88
N TYR A 102 -8.28 2.38 3.05
CA TYR A 102 -8.06 3.81 3.13
C TYR A 102 -7.38 4.10 4.46
N LEU A 103 -6.25 4.76 4.43
CA LEU A 103 -5.54 5.18 5.63
C LEU A 103 -5.27 6.66 5.57
N GLU A 104 -5.27 7.30 6.73
CA GLU A 104 -4.96 8.72 6.82
C GLU A 104 -3.52 8.90 7.26
N LYS A 105 -2.87 9.91 6.72
CA LYS A 105 -1.55 10.33 7.20
C LYS A 105 -1.75 11.27 8.39
N PRO A 106 -0.80 11.34 9.30
CA PRO A 106 0.50 10.66 9.27
C PRO A 106 0.35 9.19 9.65
N ILE A 107 1.26 8.39 9.13
CA ILE A 107 1.29 6.97 9.45
C ILE A 107 1.55 6.81 10.94
N ASN A 108 0.74 5.97 11.59
CA ASN A 108 0.93 5.64 13.00
C ASN A 108 1.82 4.40 13.05
N PRO A 109 3.08 4.52 13.53
CA PRO A 109 4.00 3.38 13.50
C PRO A 109 3.49 2.16 14.26
N ASP A 110 2.65 2.38 15.30
CA ASP A 110 2.19 1.28 16.13
C ASP A 110 1.11 0.43 15.46
N THR A 111 0.34 1.00 14.54
CA THR A 111 -0.81 0.31 13.96
C THR A 111 -0.68 0.07 12.46
N PHE A 112 0.26 0.73 11.81
CA PHE A 112 0.35 0.75 10.35
C PHE A 112 0.39 -0.65 9.73
N VAL A 113 1.33 -1.46 10.18
CA VAL A 113 1.51 -2.79 9.58
C VAL A 113 0.30 -3.68 9.87
N THR A 114 -0.23 -3.61 11.08
CA THR A 114 -1.41 -4.39 11.44
C THR A 114 -2.60 -4.03 10.55
N GLU A 115 -2.79 -2.74 10.29
CA GLU A 115 -3.89 -2.29 9.45
C GLU A 115 -3.73 -2.80 8.03
N ILE A 116 -2.51 -2.80 7.51
CA ILE A 116 -2.25 -3.29 6.17
C ILE A 116 -2.47 -4.79 6.09
N GLU A 117 -2.03 -5.51 7.11
CA GLU A 117 -2.14 -6.97 7.09
C GLU A 117 -3.57 -7.46 7.09
N ARG A 118 -4.52 -6.62 7.51
CA ARG A 118 -5.93 -7.00 7.45
C ARG A 118 -6.41 -7.25 6.03
N PHE A 119 -5.69 -6.71 5.04
CA PHE A 119 -6.08 -6.89 3.65
C PHE A 119 -5.35 -8.05 2.97
N LEU A 120 -4.52 -8.75 3.72
CA LEU A 120 -3.76 -9.86 3.15
C LEU A 120 -4.23 -11.19 3.72
N PRO A 121 -4.21 -12.27 2.91
CA PRO A 121 -4.47 -13.59 3.47
C PRO A 121 -3.34 -13.97 4.42
N PRO A 122 -3.60 -14.91 5.36
CA PRO A 122 -2.58 -15.23 6.37
C PRO A 122 -1.24 -15.67 5.80
N ASN A 123 -1.24 -16.36 4.66
CA ASN A 123 0.01 -16.84 4.08
C ASN A 123 0.82 -15.76 3.39
N GLN A 124 0.29 -14.54 3.30
CA GLN A 124 1.00 -13.42 2.69
C GLN A 124 1.31 -12.31 3.68
N LYS A 125 1.01 -12.50 4.96
CA LYS A 125 1.40 -11.53 5.97
C LYS A 125 2.89 -11.61 6.21
N GLY A 126 3.46 -10.53 6.70
CA GLY A 126 4.87 -10.50 7.02
C GLY A 126 5.21 -11.44 8.15
N GLU A 127 6.52 -11.61 8.39
CA GLU A 127 6.95 -12.46 9.44
C GLU A 127 6.51 -11.90 10.74
N GLN A 128 5.91 -12.77 11.57
CA GLN A 128 5.49 -12.36 12.82
C GLN A 128 6.52 -12.69 13.74
N HIS A 129 7.01 -11.80 14.39
CA HIS A 129 7.78 -12.09 15.46
C HIS A 129 6.90 -12.24 16.53
N ASP A 130 6.18 -13.18 16.57
CA ASP A 130 5.37 -13.31 17.48
C ASP A 130 5.86 -13.85 18.55
N PRO A 131 6.12 -13.15 19.30
CA PRO A 131 6.62 -13.60 20.39
C PRO A 131 5.66 -14.38 21.09
N SER A 132 4.93 -14.53 21.11
CA SER A 132 4.23 -15.20 21.82
C SER A 132 3.84 -16.24 21.52
N PRO A 133 4.25 -16.66 21.95
CA PRO A 133 3.88 -17.51 21.89
C PRO A 133 2.85 -17.90 22.22
N ASP A 134 2.68 -17.45 22.40
CA ASP A 134 2.06 -17.68 22.57
C ASP A 134 1.51 -17.53 22.31
N SER A 135 1.56 -17.34 22.07
CA SER A 135 1.32 -17.07 21.67
C SER A 135 0.81 -17.14 21.56
N ARG A 136 0.68 -17.16 21.69
CA ARG A 136 0.48 -17.27 21.39
C ARG A 136 -0.16 -17.51 21.53
#